data_5532c423d32c1e7f1db9db1be8375819
#
_entry.id   5532c423d32c1e7f1db9db1be8375819
#
_cell.length_a   1.000
_cell.length_b   1.000
_cell.length_c   1.000
_cell.angle_alpha   90.00
_cell.angle_beta   90.00
_cell.angle_gamma   90.00
#
_symmetry.space_group_name_H-M   'P 1'
#
loop_
_entity.id
_entity.type
_entity.pdbx_description
1 polymer ?
#
loop_
_entity_poly.entity_id
_entity_poly.type
_entity_poly.pdbx_seq_one_letter_code
_entity_poly.pdbx_strand_id
1 'polypeptide(L)'
;NAALSRITSLSEADDIMTLINIPAQDAWPVNGDCVVLDRIQDPGNVGTVMRSAAAAGVGCLVVGIGSADVWSPKVLRAAMGAHFLLKIHTEVRLAQWISSYRDKVWATALHHQNNHNLYNLDLHQSAAWIFGNEGSGVDDNILDQVSGCVRIPMAGKTESLNVAMAA
;
A
#
# COMPACT_ATOMS: atom_id res chain seq x y z
N ASN A 1 -33.14 4.83 -5.50
CA ASN A 1 -33.61 4.97 -4.12
C ASN A 1 -33.01 6.22 -3.50
N ALA A 2 -33.83 7.29 -3.29
CA ALA A 2 -33.38 8.62 -2.86
C ALA A 2 -32.66 8.63 -1.49
N ALA A 3 -32.83 7.62 -0.66
CA ALA A 3 -32.14 7.50 0.62
C ALA A 3 -30.71 6.99 0.41
N LEU A 4 -30.49 6.00 -0.43
CA LEU A 4 -29.16 5.43 -0.72
C LEU A 4 -28.26 6.43 -1.45
N SER A 5 -28.81 7.21 -2.40
CA SER A 5 -28.04 8.24 -3.11
C SER A 5 -27.52 9.38 -2.22
N ARG A 6 -28.06 9.53 -0.99
CA ARG A 6 -27.57 10.49 0.00
C ARG A 6 -26.41 9.96 0.85
N ILE A 7 -26.24 8.64 0.89
CA ILE A 7 -25.27 7.96 1.76
C ILE A 7 -24.03 7.55 0.96
N THR A 8 -24.19 7.21 -0.32
CA THR A 8 -23.09 6.79 -1.19
C THR A 8 -22.67 7.90 -2.13
N SER A 9 -21.36 8.03 -2.36
CA SER A 9 -20.77 8.85 -3.41
C SER A 9 -20.56 8.08 -4.73
N LEU A 10 -20.97 6.81 -4.78
CA LEU A 10 -20.84 5.97 -5.98
C LEU A 10 -22.00 6.28 -6.95
N SER A 11 -21.66 6.52 -8.22
CA SER A 11 -22.64 6.88 -9.26
C SER A 11 -23.55 5.71 -9.68
N GLU A 12 -23.12 4.48 -9.45
CA GLU A 12 -23.84 3.26 -9.80
C GLU A 12 -23.84 2.32 -8.58
N ALA A 13 -24.54 2.73 -7.50
CA ALA A 13 -24.74 1.87 -6.35
C ALA A 13 -25.97 1.00 -6.57
N ASP A 14 -25.85 -0.28 -6.24
CA ASP A 14 -26.99 -1.19 -6.15
C ASP A 14 -28.04 -0.70 -5.12
N ASP A 15 -29.24 -1.21 -5.21
CA ASP A 15 -30.35 -0.87 -4.29
C ASP A 15 -30.17 -1.42 -2.86
N ILE A 16 -29.05 -2.08 -2.59
CA ILE A 16 -28.72 -2.69 -1.30
C ILE A 16 -27.40 -2.13 -0.78
N MET A 17 -27.41 -1.70 0.49
CA MET A 17 -26.22 -1.27 1.22
C MET A 17 -26.15 -1.98 2.56
N THR A 18 -24.98 -2.48 2.91
CA THR A 18 -24.72 -3.09 4.21
C THR A 18 -23.81 -2.20 5.03
N LEU A 19 -24.23 -1.89 6.26
CA LEU A 19 -23.42 -1.20 7.25
C LEU A 19 -22.69 -2.23 8.11
N ILE A 20 -21.38 -2.15 8.17
CA ILE A 20 -20.54 -3.02 9.01
C ILE A 20 -19.65 -2.16 9.92
N ASN A 21 -19.22 -2.73 11.03
CA ASN A 21 -18.16 -2.13 11.84
C ASN A 21 -16.81 -2.37 11.15
N ILE A 22 -15.95 -1.35 11.16
CA ILE A 22 -14.54 -1.52 10.76
C ILE A 22 -13.90 -2.46 11.79
N PRO A 23 -13.21 -3.54 11.36
CA PRO A 23 -12.53 -4.45 12.27
C PRO A 23 -11.51 -3.72 13.16
N ALA A 24 -11.40 -4.15 14.41
CA ALA A 24 -10.34 -3.66 15.28
C ALA A 24 -8.97 -4.02 14.71
N GLN A 25 -8.02 -3.12 14.83
CA GLN A 25 -6.66 -3.37 14.39
C GLN A 25 -5.91 -4.21 15.44
N ASP A 26 -5.20 -5.22 14.97
CA ASP A 26 -4.25 -5.98 15.78
C ASP A 26 -2.98 -5.16 16.06
N ALA A 27 -2.06 -5.73 16.86
CA ALA A 27 -0.71 -5.20 16.99
C ALA A 27 -0.02 -5.14 15.62
N TRP A 28 0.85 -4.16 15.44
CA TRP A 28 1.61 -4.00 14.20
C TRP A 28 2.43 -5.25 13.89
N PRO A 29 2.54 -5.65 12.61
CA PRO A 29 3.38 -6.77 12.22
C PRO A 29 4.85 -6.45 12.52
N VAL A 30 5.57 -7.44 13.03
CA VAL A 30 7.00 -7.31 13.36
C VAL A 30 7.89 -8.13 12.41
N ASN A 31 7.29 -8.93 11.54
CA ASN A 31 7.95 -9.75 10.52
C ASN A 31 6.92 -10.24 9.47
N GLY A 32 7.39 -10.95 8.45
CA GLY A 32 6.56 -11.53 7.40
C GLY A 32 6.38 -10.58 6.22
N ASP A 33 5.73 -11.06 5.15
CA ASP A 33 5.52 -10.23 3.96
C ASP A 33 4.47 -9.15 4.19
N CYS A 34 4.87 -7.91 3.94
CA CYS A 34 3.99 -6.73 4.07
C CYS A 34 4.08 -5.83 2.84
N VAL A 35 2.93 -5.36 2.39
CA VAL A 35 2.85 -4.18 1.51
C VAL A 35 2.62 -2.94 2.38
N VAL A 36 3.39 -1.89 2.12
CA VAL A 36 3.39 -0.67 2.91
C VAL A 36 3.13 0.53 2.01
N LEU A 37 2.17 1.36 2.37
CA LEU A 37 1.80 2.56 1.61
C LEU A 37 2.23 3.81 2.38
N ASP A 38 3.11 4.60 1.78
CA ASP A 38 3.54 5.89 2.33
C ASP A 38 2.88 7.04 1.57
N ARG A 39 1.85 7.64 2.17
CA ARG A 39 1.15 8.83 1.67
C ARG A 39 0.57 8.66 0.25
N ILE A 40 0.09 7.48 -0.10
CA ILE A 40 -0.63 7.24 -1.37
C ILE A 40 -1.96 7.99 -1.33
N GLN A 41 -2.20 8.89 -2.28
CA GLN A 41 -3.35 9.79 -2.26
C GLN A 41 -4.54 9.30 -3.09
N ASP A 42 -4.27 8.58 -4.18
CA ASP A 42 -5.34 8.12 -5.06
C ASP A 42 -6.01 6.85 -4.52
N PRO A 43 -7.32 6.88 -4.22
CA PRO A 43 -8.06 5.72 -3.73
C PRO A 43 -8.07 4.54 -4.70
N GLY A 44 -7.97 4.80 -6.00
CA GLY A 44 -7.90 3.76 -7.03
C GLY A 44 -6.59 2.99 -6.94
N ASN A 45 -5.46 3.72 -6.77
CA ASN A 45 -4.15 3.11 -6.57
C ASN A 45 -4.12 2.27 -5.29
N VAL A 46 -4.59 2.82 -4.15
CA VAL A 46 -4.68 2.08 -2.89
C VAL A 46 -5.45 0.77 -3.08
N GLY A 47 -6.66 0.83 -3.64
CA GLY A 47 -7.48 -0.36 -3.86
C GLY A 47 -6.84 -1.37 -4.81
N THR A 48 -6.16 -0.89 -5.88
CA THR A 48 -5.46 -1.76 -6.83
C THR A 48 -4.27 -2.46 -6.17
N VAL A 49 -3.47 -1.74 -5.38
CA VAL A 49 -2.36 -2.33 -4.61
C VAL A 49 -2.86 -3.38 -3.62
N MET A 50 -3.94 -3.09 -2.89
CA MET A 50 -4.58 -4.05 -1.98
C MET A 50 -4.96 -5.33 -2.72
N ARG A 51 -5.59 -5.19 -3.89
CA ARG A 51 -6.00 -6.33 -4.71
C ARG A 51 -4.81 -7.14 -5.22
N SER A 52 -3.74 -6.47 -5.66
CA SER A 52 -2.50 -7.13 -6.11
C SER A 52 -1.82 -7.87 -4.96
N ALA A 53 -1.69 -7.26 -3.79
CA ALA A 53 -1.14 -7.87 -2.59
C ALA A 53 -1.90 -9.13 -2.19
N ALA A 54 -3.23 -9.06 -2.13
CA ALA A 54 -4.08 -10.21 -1.82
C ALA A 54 -3.93 -11.33 -2.87
N ALA A 55 -3.86 -10.98 -4.16
CA ALA A 55 -3.66 -11.95 -5.24
C ALA A 55 -2.28 -12.62 -5.21
N ALA A 56 -1.25 -11.90 -4.77
CA ALA A 56 0.11 -12.42 -4.58
C ALA A 56 0.27 -13.24 -3.30
N GLY A 57 -0.77 -13.33 -2.45
CA GLY A 57 -0.71 -14.06 -1.18
C GLY A 57 -0.05 -13.27 -0.03
N VAL A 58 0.23 -11.98 -0.22
CA VAL A 58 0.69 -11.10 0.87
C VAL A 58 -0.49 -10.83 1.79
N GLY A 59 -0.37 -11.27 3.04
CA GLY A 59 -1.49 -11.21 4.00
C GLY A 59 -1.56 -9.91 4.82
N CYS A 60 -0.63 -8.99 4.66
CA CYS A 60 -0.53 -7.80 5.50
C CYS A 60 -0.38 -6.51 4.70
N LEU A 61 -1.17 -5.50 5.05
CA LEU A 61 -1.11 -4.14 4.52
C LEU A 61 -0.88 -3.15 5.66
N VAL A 62 0.17 -2.34 5.54
CA VAL A 62 0.50 -1.26 6.46
C VAL A 62 0.30 0.08 5.73
N VAL A 63 -0.57 0.92 6.25
CA VAL A 63 -0.93 2.20 5.62
C VAL A 63 -0.45 3.35 6.50
N GLY A 64 0.54 4.06 6.01
CA GLY A 64 1.11 5.22 6.68
C GLY A 64 0.14 6.39 6.77
N ILE A 65 0.32 7.20 7.81
CA ILE A 65 -0.42 8.46 8.01
C ILE A 65 -0.35 9.30 6.73
N GLY A 66 -1.47 9.88 6.34
CA GLY A 66 -1.58 10.72 5.16
C GLY A 66 -1.86 9.97 3.87
N SER A 67 -2.06 8.66 3.89
CA SER A 67 -2.60 7.92 2.76
C SER A 67 -4.13 8.03 2.69
N ALA A 68 -4.70 7.71 1.52
CA ALA A 68 -6.15 7.68 1.36
C ALA A 68 -6.79 6.63 2.29
N ASP A 69 -7.97 6.96 2.82
CA ASP A 69 -8.72 6.08 3.70
C ASP A 69 -9.10 4.77 2.99
N VAL A 70 -8.54 3.66 3.49
CA VAL A 70 -8.76 2.31 2.93
C VAL A 70 -10.21 1.83 3.06
N TRP A 71 -10.98 2.42 3.98
CA TRP A 71 -12.37 2.10 4.20
C TRP A 71 -13.34 3.00 3.41
N SER A 72 -12.80 3.96 2.66
CA SER A 72 -13.62 4.82 1.81
C SER A 72 -14.33 4.01 0.71
N PRO A 73 -15.54 4.40 0.28
CA PRO A 73 -16.29 3.68 -0.75
C PRO A 73 -15.51 3.50 -2.06
N LYS A 74 -14.65 4.46 -2.41
CA LYS A 74 -13.83 4.38 -3.62
C LYS A 74 -12.75 3.29 -3.51
N VAL A 75 -12.09 3.18 -2.36
CA VAL A 75 -11.10 2.11 -2.11
C VAL A 75 -11.78 0.75 -2.00
N LEU A 76 -12.90 0.66 -1.27
CA LEU A 76 -13.67 -0.58 -1.17
C LEU A 76 -14.05 -1.14 -2.55
N ARG A 77 -14.50 -0.27 -3.46
CA ARG A 77 -14.82 -0.66 -4.84
C ARG A 77 -13.57 -1.10 -5.62
N ALA A 78 -12.47 -0.33 -5.56
CA ALA A 78 -11.24 -0.63 -6.30
C ALA A 78 -10.56 -1.91 -5.82
N ALA A 79 -10.61 -2.19 -4.53
CA ALA A 79 -9.99 -3.35 -3.89
C ALA A 79 -10.77 -4.67 -4.13
N MET A 80 -12.03 -4.61 -4.63
CA MET A 80 -12.81 -5.80 -5.03
C MET A 80 -12.82 -6.92 -3.99
N GLY A 81 -12.97 -6.56 -2.71
CA GLY A 81 -13.05 -7.54 -1.60
C GLY A 81 -11.70 -7.93 -0.98
N ALA A 82 -10.58 -7.37 -1.41
CA ALA A 82 -9.26 -7.63 -0.81
C ALA A 82 -9.22 -7.34 0.71
N HIS A 83 -10.11 -6.47 1.21
CA HIS A 83 -10.26 -6.18 2.64
C HIS A 83 -10.53 -7.42 3.51
N PHE A 84 -11.14 -8.46 2.94
CA PHE A 84 -11.43 -9.72 3.66
C PHE A 84 -10.24 -10.70 3.65
N LEU A 85 -9.20 -10.39 2.89
CA LEU A 85 -8.02 -11.24 2.71
C LEU A 85 -6.77 -10.67 3.37
N LEU A 86 -6.78 -9.39 3.73
CA LEU A 86 -5.65 -8.66 4.26
C LEU A 86 -5.86 -8.31 5.74
N LYS A 87 -4.81 -8.43 6.54
CA LYS A 87 -4.71 -7.74 7.83
C LYS A 87 -4.28 -6.31 7.55
N ILE A 88 -5.16 -5.35 7.84
CA ILE A 88 -4.96 -3.95 7.48
C ILE A 88 -4.65 -3.14 8.73
N HIS A 89 -3.52 -2.43 8.70
CA HIS A 89 -3.10 -1.50 9.75
C HIS A 89 -3.07 -0.10 9.16
N THR A 90 -3.92 0.79 9.65
CA THR A 90 -4.05 2.17 9.19
C THR A 90 -3.46 3.17 10.17
N GLU A 91 -3.25 4.40 9.72
CA GLU A 91 -2.72 5.50 10.54
C GLU A 91 -1.38 5.16 11.20
N VAL A 92 -0.55 4.36 10.51
CA VAL A 92 0.73 3.89 11.06
C VAL A 92 1.81 4.96 10.92
N ARG A 93 2.53 5.24 11.99
CA ARG A 93 3.77 6.03 11.96
C ARG A 93 4.89 5.16 11.44
N LEU A 94 5.15 5.21 10.12
CA LEU A 94 6.05 4.28 9.43
C LEU A 94 7.45 4.25 10.03
N ALA A 95 8.04 5.39 10.40
CA ALA A 95 9.36 5.43 11.03
C ALA A 95 9.41 4.64 12.36
N GLN A 96 8.35 4.74 13.18
CA GLN A 96 8.25 3.99 14.42
C GLN A 96 8.03 2.49 14.14
N TRP A 97 7.22 2.16 13.16
CA TRP A 97 6.96 0.78 12.77
C TRP A 97 8.21 0.11 12.21
N ILE A 98 8.95 0.75 11.30
CA ILE A 98 10.20 0.24 10.72
C ILE A 98 11.21 -0.14 11.81
N SER A 99 11.34 0.69 12.85
CA SER A 99 12.28 0.41 13.96
C SER A 99 11.93 -0.85 14.76
N SER A 100 10.70 -1.33 14.69
CA SER A 100 10.22 -2.55 15.36
C SER A 100 10.14 -3.77 14.44
N TYR A 101 10.23 -3.56 13.11
CA TYR A 101 10.13 -4.62 12.14
C TYR A 101 11.46 -5.35 11.97
N ARG A 102 11.46 -6.68 11.95
CA ARG A 102 12.67 -7.51 12.07
C ARG A 102 13.25 -7.99 10.75
N ASP A 103 12.39 -8.12 9.74
CA ASP A 103 12.81 -8.55 8.41
C ASP A 103 13.25 -7.33 7.59
N LYS A 104 13.71 -7.55 6.36
CA LYS A 104 14.14 -6.46 5.49
C LYS A 104 12.97 -5.57 5.11
N VAL A 105 13.26 -4.27 5.05
CA VAL A 105 12.32 -3.27 4.55
C VAL A 105 12.93 -2.67 3.28
N TRP A 106 12.24 -2.82 2.17
CA TRP A 106 12.60 -2.25 0.88
C TRP A 106 11.68 -1.08 0.53
N ALA A 107 12.24 0.00 0.02
CA ALA A 107 11.47 1.13 -0.46
C ALA A 107 11.64 1.30 -1.98
N THR A 108 10.53 1.52 -2.69
CA THR A 108 10.62 1.87 -4.11
C THR A 108 11.10 3.30 -4.27
N ALA A 109 12.20 3.49 -5.00
CA ALA A 109 12.74 4.80 -5.31
C ALA A 109 13.36 4.81 -6.70
N LEU A 110 13.25 5.94 -7.42
CA LEU A 110 13.83 6.10 -8.75
C LEU A 110 15.29 6.54 -8.67
N HIS A 111 15.59 7.48 -7.78
CA HIS A 111 16.90 8.11 -7.65
C HIS A 111 17.33 8.12 -6.18
N HIS A 112 18.00 7.08 -5.75
CA HIS A 112 18.61 7.02 -4.42
C HIS A 112 20.00 6.42 -4.51
N GLN A 113 20.94 6.84 -3.66
CA GLN A 113 22.34 6.41 -3.71
C GLN A 113 22.51 4.89 -3.53
N ASN A 114 21.66 4.25 -2.73
CA ASN A 114 21.66 2.81 -2.46
C ASN A 114 20.57 2.07 -3.23
N ASN A 115 20.42 2.37 -4.52
CA ASN A 115 19.35 1.80 -5.33
C ASN A 115 19.74 0.45 -5.93
N HIS A 116 19.02 -0.59 -5.56
CA HIS A 116 19.16 -1.93 -6.10
C HIS A 116 18.24 -2.13 -7.31
N ASN A 117 18.70 -2.90 -8.28
CA ASN A 117 17.84 -3.37 -9.36
C ASN A 117 16.96 -4.51 -8.82
N LEU A 118 15.63 -4.42 -8.96
CA LEU A 118 14.69 -5.41 -8.49
C LEU A 118 15.06 -6.83 -8.92
N TYR A 119 15.47 -7.01 -10.18
CA TYR A 119 15.79 -8.33 -10.75
C TYR A 119 17.08 -8.97 -10.22
N ASN A 120 17.87 -8.22 -9.46
CA ASN A 120 19.11 -8.71 -8.83
C ASN A 120 18.93 -9.01 -7.34
N LEU A 121 17.73 -8.82 -6.80
CA LEU A 121 17.46 -9.11 -5.40
C LEU A 121 17.13 -10.58 -5.19
N ASP A 122 17.54 -11.11 -4.05
CA ASP A 122 17.04 -12.37 -3.53
C ASP A 122 15.67 -12.12 -2.88
N LEU A 123 14.61 -12.60 -3.52
CA LEU A 123 13.22 -12.45 -3.11
C LEU A 123 12.67 -13.66 -2.35
N HIS A 124 13.53 -14.60 -1.93
CA HIS A 124 13.09 -15.80 -1.22
C HIS A 124 12.80 -15.55 0.27
N GLN A 125 13.27 -14.45 0.81
CA GLN A 125 13.06 -14.08 2.20
C GLN A 125 11.92 -13.08 2.32
N SER A 126 11.13 -13.23 3.38
CA SER A 126 10.07 -12.28 3.70
C SER A 126 10.62 -10.86 3.86
N ALA A 127 9.86 -9.90 3.39
CA ALA A 127 10.21 -8.49 3.47
C ALA A 127 8.99 -7.59 3.45
N ALA A 128 9.17 -6.37 3.93
CA ALA A 128 8.20 -5.30 3.71
C ALA A 128 8.59 -4.45 2.50
N TRP A 129 7.60 -4.09 1.70
CA TRP A 129 7.77 -3.30 0.48
C TRP A 129 7.02 -1.99 0.59
N ILE A 130 7.77 -0.87 0.64
CA ILE A 130 7.19 0.48 0.77
C ILE A 130 7.01 1.10 -0.61
N PHE A 131 5.79 1.48 -0.91
CA PHE A 131 5.40 2.25 -2.09
C PHE A 131 5.03 3.66 -1.65
N GLY A 132 5.65 4.66 -2.27
CA GLY A 132 5.52 6.05 -1.90
C GLY A 132 4.48 6.82 -2.70
N ASN A 133 4.24 8.05 -2.28
CA ASN A 133 3.34 9.00 -2.92
C ASN A 133 3.60 9.12 -4.42
N GLU A 134 2.55 9.30 -5.20
CA GLU A 134 2.59 9.33 -6.67
C GLU A 134 3.45 10.47 -7.24
N GLY A 135 3.57 11.57 -6.54
CA GLY A 135 4.35 12.73 -6.96
C GLY A 135 5.73 12.81 -6.29
N SER A 136 5.78 12.66 -4.96
CA SER A 136 7.00 12.85 -4.17
C SER A 136 7.77 11.56 -3.86
N GLY A 137 7.21 10.38 -4.16
CA GLY A 137 7.83 9.12 -3.77
C GLY A 137 7.74 8.83 -2.27
N VAL A 138 8.60 7.95 -1.80
CA VAL A 138 8.75 7.63 -0.37
C VAL A 138 9.44 8.79 0.35
N ASP A 139 9.02 9.08 1.57
CA ASP A 139 9.58 10.18 2.39
C ASP A 139 11.06 9.92 2.69
N ASP A 140 11.89 10.98 2.60
CA ASP A 140 13.33 10.88 2.81
C ASP A 140 13.69 10.32 4.20
N ASN A 141 12.94 10.70 5.24
CA ASN A 141 13.15 10.16 6.58
C ASN A 141 12.86 8.64 6.67
N ILE A 142 12.02 8.12 5.78
CA ILE A 142 11.76 6.69 5.66
C ILE A 142 12.88 6.03 4.87
N LEU A 143 13.33 6.65 3.77
CA LEU A 143 14.43 6.14 2.95
C LEU A 143 15.74 5.94 3.74
N ASP A 144 15.99 6.78 4.74
CA ASP A 144 17.15 6.68 5.64
C ASP A 144 17.08 5.49 6.62
N GLN A 145 15.90 4.91 6.82
CA GLN A 145 15.67 3.85 7.83
C GLN A 145 15.48 2.47 7.22
N VAL A 146 15.29 2.37 5.91
CA VAL A 146 15.05 1.08 5.24
C VAL A 146 16.33 0.30 4.99
N SER A 147 16.20 -0.99 4.74
CA SER A 147 17.33 -1.88 4.41
C SER A 147 17.98 -1.52 3.07
N GLY A 148 17.24 -0.92 2.16
CA GLY A 148 17.70 -0.42 0.87
C GLY A 148 16.55 0.06 -0.01
N CYS A 149 16.92 0.76 -1.07
CA CYS A 149 15.99 1.22 -2.08
C CYS A 149 16.00 0.32 -3.29
N VAL A 150 14.87 0.19 -3.96
CA VAL A 150 14.70 -0.68 -5.12
C VAL A 150 14.10 0.10 -6.27
N ARG A 151 14.63 -0.09 -7.44
CA ARG A 151 14.05 0.41 -8.68
C ARG A 151 13.68 -0.71 -9.62
N ILE A 152 12.60 -0.52 -10.34
CA ILE A 152 12.22 -1.34 -11.49
C ILE A 152 12.94 -0.76 -12.71
N PRO A 153 13.81 -1.52 -13.40
CA PRO A 153 14.48 -1.03 -14.60
C PRO A 153 13.46 -0.77 -15.71
N MET A 154 13.55 0.40 -16.32
CA MET A 154 12.73 0.78 -17.47
C MET A 154 13.61 0.93 -18.70
N ALA A 155 13.25 0.23 -19.79
CA ALA A 155 13.99 0.29 -21.06
C ALA A 155 13.59 1.53 -21.90
N GLY A 156 12.45 2.13 -21.61
CA GLY A 156 11.91 3.28 -22.34
C GLY A 156 12.35 4.63 -21.76
N LYS A 157 11.76 5.69 -22.31
CA LYS A 157 11.99 7.09 -21.87
C LYS A 157 11.04 7.57 -20.78
N THR A 158 10.17 6.69 -20.29
CA THR A 158 9.23 7.02 -19.20
C THR A 158 10.00 7.16 -17.89
N GLU A 159 9.74 8.24 -17.16
CA GLU A 159 10.47 8.55 -15.93
C GLU A 159 9.98 7.73 -14.73
N SER A 160 8.69 7.33 -14.72
CA SER A 160 8.11 6.58 -13.62
C SER A 160 6.98 5.66 -14.09
N LEU A 161 6.60 4.70 -13.24
CA LEU A 161 5.41 3.88 -13.37
C LEU A 161 4.33 4.39 -12.42
N ASN A 162 3.06 4.14 -12.79
CA ASN A 162 1.99 4.27 -11.81
C ASN A 162 2.28 3.35 -10.61
N VAL A 163 2.06 3.85 -9.39
CA VAL A 163 2.42 3.13 -8.15
C VAL A 163 1.75 1.76 -8.04
N ALA A 164 0.50 1.65 -8.51
CA ALA A 164 -0.21 0.36 -8.49
C ALA A 164 0.30 -0.65 -9.54
N MET A 165 1.06 -0.18 -10.53
CA MET A 165 1.76 -1.04 -11.49
C MET A 165 3.15 -1.44 -11.00
N ALA A 166 3.70 -0.67 -10.07
CA ALA A 166 5.00 -0.96 -9.45
C ALA A 166 4.89 -1.94 -8.28
N ALA A 167 3.70 -2.00 -7.68
CA ALA A 167 3.36 -2.89 -6.57
C ALA A 167 2.89 -4.25 -7.08
#